data_58d40e26ecfaeef887202c5f4412f76b
#
_entry.id   58d40e26ecfaeef887202c5f4412f76b
#
_cell.length_a   1.000
_cell.length_b   1.000
_cell.length_c   1.000
_cell.angle_alpha   90.00
_cell.angle_beta   90.00
_cell.angle_gamma   90.00
#
_symmetry.space_group_name_H-M   'P 1'
#
loop_
_entity.id
_entity.type
_entity.pdbx_description
1 polymer ?
#
loop_
_entity_poly.entity_id
_entity_poly.type
_entity_poly.pdbx_seq_one_letter_code
_entity_poly.pdbx_strand_id
1 'polypeptide(L)'
;MAQENHHQAVLNVQDLRKDLQLGEVTVQALRGVTLNVARGEFMGIIGPSGSGKSTLLGLIGGLDNPTSGKVFIDGTDITSMNERALTRIRNEKIGFVFQFFNLIPTLTALENVSLPIQFSRKRRADPGKRAKELLDMLGLGDRFHHRPTQLSGGQQQRVAIARALANDPALILCDEPTGSLDSESSDTVMSALRGVQQEMHTTVIIVTHDPNIASQLDRLVTLVDGHIASDTDPLSTAQQAAVAVLKDKRATGELKQFRGE
;
A
#
# COMPACT_ATOMS: atom_id res chain seq x y z
N MET A 1 15.41 -20.49 -28.64
CA MET A 1 15.33 -20.54 -27.17
C MET A 1 15.09 -19.14 -26.72
N ALA A 2 13.83 -18.77 -26.45
CA ALA A 2 13.48 -17.47 -25.88
C ALA A 2 13.87 -17.49 -24.41
N GLN A 3 14.79 -16.60 -24.02
CA GLN A 3 15.04 -16.31 -22.64
C GLN A 3 13.79 -15.61 -22.09
N GLU A 4 12.98 -16.34 -21.32
CA GLU A 4 11.97 -15.74 -20.46
C GLU A 4 12.71 -14.85 -19.46
N ASN A 5 12.66 -13.55 -19.67
CA ASN A 5 12.98 -12.55 -18.65
C ASN A 5 11.96 -12.72 -17.53
N HIS A 6 12.23 -13.59 -16.58
CA HIS A 6 11.56 -13.58 -15.29
C HIS A 6 11.91 -12.24 -14.62
N HIS A 7 11.04 -11.25 -14.78
CA HIS A 7 11.05 -10.08 -13.91
C HIS A 7 10.93 -10.63 -12.49
N GLN A 8 12.01 -10.50 -11.72
CA GLN A 8 12.11 -11.07 -10.38
C GLN A 8 10.96 -10.51 -9.52
N ALA A 9 10.04 -11.38 -9.10
CA ALA A 9 8.89 -10.98 -8.29
C ALA A 9 9.36 -10.33 -6.99
N VAL A 10 8.85 -9.13 -6.70
CA VAL A 10 9.11 -8.44 -5.43
C VAL A 10 8.20 -8.99 -4.33
N LEU A 11 7.00 -9.42 -4.71
CA LEU A 11 6.04 -10.07 -3.82
C LEU A 11 5.60 -11.39 -4.45
N ASN A 12 5.64 -12.47 -3.66
CA ASN A 12 5.04 -13.75 -4.00
C ASN A 12 4.19 -14.22 -2.82
N VAL A 13 2.92 -14.45 -3.06
CA VAL A 13 1.93 -14.96 -2.10
C VAL A 13 1.46 -16.31 -2.58
N GLN A 14 1.48 -17.33 -1.70
CA GLN A 14 1.17 -18.71 -2.04
C GLN A 14 0.09 -19.27 -1.12
N ASP A 15 -1.09 -19.60 -1.66
CA ASP A 15 -2.26 -20.18 -0.96
C ASP A 15 -2.53 -19.54 0.41
N LEU A 16 -2.52 -18.22 0.47
CA LEU A 16 -2.60 -17.46 1.72
C LEU A 16 -4.01 -17.52 2.29
N ARG A 17 -4.13 -17.98 3.53
CA ARG A 17 -5.40 -18.12 4.26
C ARG A 17 -5.32 -17.35 5.57
N LYS A 18 -6.45 -16.74 5.94
CA LYS A 18 -6.60 -16.08 7.24
C LYS A 18 -7.97 -16.33 7.80
N ASP A 19 -8.00 -16.97 8.95
CA ASP A 19 -9.17 -17.14 9.79
C ASP A 19 -9.11 -16.14 10.94
N LEU A 20 -10.21 -15.44 11.17
CA LEU A 20 -10.39 -14.49 12.26
C LEU A 20 -11.39 -15.07 13.25
N GLN A 21 -10.99 -15.15 14.52
CA GLN A 21 -11.89 -15.62 15.59
C GLN A 21 -12.66 -14.42 16.15
N LEU A 22 -13.97 -14.38 15.94
CA LEU A 22 -14.88 -13.37 16.48
C LEU A 22 -15.81 -14.02 17.51
N GLY A 23 -15.35 -14.11 18.76
CA GLY A 23 -16.03 -14.89 19.79
C GLY A 23 -16.06 -16.37 19.44
N GLU A 24 -17.26 -16.96 19.33
CA GLU A 24 -17.45 -18.36 18.93
C GLU A 24 -17.48 -18.58 17.40
N VAL A 25 -17.52 -17.51 16.61
CA VAL A 25 -17.60 -17.60 15.15
C VAL A 25 -16.23 -17.44 14.53
N THR A 26 -15.87 -18.35 13.62
CA THR A 26 -14.67 -18.24 12.79
C THR A 26 -15.05 -17.68 11.43
N VAL A 27 -14.46 -16.52 11.07
CA VAL A 27 -14.64 -15.89 9.77
C VAL A 27 -13.40 -16.10 8.93
N GLN A 28 -13.56 -16.75 7.79
CA GLN A 28 -12.47 -16.92 6.80
C GLN A 28 -12.30 -15.63 6.01
N ALA A 29 -11.38 -14.78 6.43
CA ALA A 29 -11.11 -13.50 5.78
C ALA A 29 -10.35 -13.67 4.45
N LEU A 30 -9.46 -14.66 4.35
CA LEU A 30 -8.80 -15.07 3.10
C LEU A 30 -8.87 -16.59 2.93
N ARG A 31 -9.10 -17.03 1.70
CA ARG A 31 -9.45 -18.42 1.37
C ARG A 31 -8.55 -19.02 0.29
N GLY A 32 -7.22 -18.79 0.39
CA GLY A 32 -6.25 -19.36 -0.54
C GLY A 32 -5.85 -18.38 -1.65
N VAL A 33 -5.47 -17.18 -1.26
CA VAL A 33 -4.99 -16.14 -2.18
C VAL A 33 -3.59 -16.49 -2.68
N THR A 34 -3.42 -16.53 -4.00
CA THR A 34 -2.11 -16.67 -4.67
C THR A 34 -1.91 -15.48 -5.60
N LEU A 35 -0.80 -14.76 -5.42
CA LEU A 35 -0.52 -13.51 -6.14
C LEU A 35 0.98 -13.33 -6.33
N ASN A 36 1.37 -12.97 -7.55
CA ASN A 36 2.72 -12.56 -7.91
C ASN A 36 2.72 -11.10 -8.35
N VAL A 37 3.67 -10.30 -7.84
CA VAL A 37 3.86 -8.91 -8.24
C VAL A 37 5.31 -8.70 -8.65
N ALA A 38 5.52 -8.22 -9.87
CA ALA A 38 6.84 -7.93 -10.39
C ALA A 38 7.38 -6.60 -9.81
N ARG A 39 8.70 -6.43 -9.85
CA ARG A 39 9.33 -5.19 -9.42
C ARG A 39 8.91 -4.03 -10.33
N GLY A 40 8.59 -2.89 -9.73
CA GLY A 40 8.18 -1.68 -10.44
C GLY A 40 6.73 -1.68 -10.93
N GLU A 41 5.89 -2.66 -10.55
CA GLU A 41 4.46 -2.61 -10.86
C GLU A 41 3.75 -1.51 -10.05
N PHE A 42 2.71 -0.94 -10.66
CA PHE A 42 1.77 -0.02 -10.03
C PHE A 42 0.37 -0.62 -10.08
N MET A 43 0.02 -1.41 -9.08
CA MET A 43 -1.18 -2.24 -9.09
C MET A 43 -2.18 -1.88 -8.01
N GLY A 44 -3.46 -2.26 -8.26
CA GLY A 44 -4.56 -2.12 -7.32
C GLY A 44 -5.11 -3.45 -6.83
N ILE A 45 -5.53 -3.47 -5.57
CA ILE A 45 -6.39 -4.50 -5.00
C ILE A 45 -7.74 -3.84 -4.74
N ILE A 46 -8.76 -4.26 -5.48
CA ILE A 46 -10.11 -3.72 -5.40
C ILE A 46 -11.11 -4.78 -4.95
N GLY A 47 -12.31 -4.36 -4.58
CA GLY A 47 -13.39 -5.27 -4.18
C GLY A 47 -14.34 -4.62 -3.17
N PRO A 48 -15.46 -5.27 -2.86
CA PRO A 48 -16.44 -4.76 -1.90
C PRO A 48 -15.86 -4.65 -0.47
N SER A 49 -16.54 -3.92 0.39
CA SER A 49 -16.21 -3.89 1.83
C SER A 49 -16.30 -5.31 2.42
N GLY A 50 -15.37 -5.66 3.28
CA GLY A 50 -15.32 -7.00 3.89
C GLY A 50 -14.74 -8.11 3.01
N SER A 51 -14.30 -7.84 1.77
CA SER A 51 -13.72 -8.86 0.88
C SER A 51 -12.34 -9.39 1.30
N GLY A 52 -11.70 -8.79 2.32
CA GLY A 52 -10.39 -9.21 2.82
C GLY A 52 -9.20 -8.35 2.36
N LYS A 53 -9.40 -7.22 1.68
CA LYS A 53 -8.32 -6.37 1.13
C LYS A 53 -7.32 -5.89 2.18
N SER A 54 -7.79 -5.24 3.24
CA SER A 54 -6.92 -4.75 4.31
C SER A 54 -6.27 -5.91 5.09
N THR A 55 -6.96 -7.06 5.20
CA THR A 55 -6.38 -8.29 5.76
C THR A 55 -5.22 -8.77 4.89
N LEU A 56 -5.41 -8.86 3.57
CA LEU A 56 -4.36 -9.23 2.63
C LEU A 56 -3.18 -8.27 2.72
N LEU A 57 -3.45 -6.95 2.72
CA LEU A 57 -2.41 -5.93 2.85
C LEU A 57 -1.63 -6.08 4.17
N GLY A 58 -2.31 -6.33 5.28
CA GLY A 58 -1.70 -6.55 6.59
C GLY A 58 -0.79 -7.77 6.64
N LEU A 59 -1.20 -8.88 6.01
CA LEU A 59 -0.38 -10.09 5.92
C LEU A 59 0.85 -9.90 5.01
N ILE A 60 0.68 -9.28 3.85
CA ILE A 60 1.79 -8.91 2.95
C ILE A 60 2.76 -7.99 3.67
N GLY A 61 2.23 -7.05 4.45
CA GLY A 61 3.03 -6.10 5.22
C GLY A 61 3.69 -6.66 6.48
N GLY A 62 3.43 -7.93 6.82
CA GLY A 62 3.92 -8.52 8.06
C GLY A 62 3.39 -7.83 9.33
N LEU A 63 2.19 -7.24 9.26
CA LEU A 63 1.48 -6.65 10.40
C LEU A 63 0.63 -7.69 11.16
N ASP A 64 0.34 -8.81 10.51
CA ASP A 64 -0.40 -9.94 11.06
C ASP A 64 0.20 -11.25 10.50
N ASN A 65 -0.14 -12.37 11.11
CA ASN A 65 0.31 -13.69 10.69
C ASN A 65 -0.83 -14.44 9.97
N PRO A 66 -0.54 -15.15 8.86
CA PRO A 66 -1.54 -15.99 8.20
C PRO A 66 -1.88 -17.23 9.03
N THR A 67 -3.07 -17.79 8.80
CA THR A 67 -3.44 -19.11 9.32
C THR A 67 -2.68 -20.21 8.59
N SER A 68 -2.50 -20.06 7.27
CA SER A 68 -1.67 -20.93 6.43
C SER A 68 -1.25 -20.22 5.14
N GLY A 69 -0.39 -20.86 4.35
CA GLY A 69 0.19 -20.28 3.14
C GLY A 69 1.50 -19.55 3.41
N LYS A 70 2.04 -18.89 2.39
CA LYS A 70 3.34 -18.21 2.47
C LYS A 70 3.34 -16.84 1.82
N VAL A 71 4.18 -15.95 2.35
CA VAL A 71 4.45 -14.62 1.80
C VAL A 71 5.96 -14.43 1.67
N PHE A 72 6.41 -14.10 0.46
CA PHE A 72 7.80 -13.79 0.18
C PHE A 72 7.91 -12.33 -0.26
N ILE A 73 8.79 -11.56 0.37
CA ILE A 73 9.16 -10.19 -0.01
C ILE A 73 10.60 -10.19 -0.47
N ASP A 74 10.82 -9.79 -1.73
CA ASP A 74 12.16 -9.73 -2.33
C ASP A 74 12.93 -11.06 -2.12
N GLY A 75 12.25 -12.18 -2.39
CA GLY A 75 12.75 -13.55 -2.23
C GLY A 75 12.85 -14.07 -0.79
N THR A 76 12.52 -13.26 0.22
CA THR A 76 12.62 -13.64 1.63
C THR A 76 11.26 -14.10 2.16
N ASP A 77 11.15 -15.34 2.65
CA ASP A 77 9.95 -15.85 3.34
C ASP A 77 9.77 -15.13 4.67
N ILE A 78 8.68 -14.35 4.79
CA ILE A 78 8.37 -13.59 6.01
C ILE A 78 7.35 -14.29 6.91
N THR A 79 6.75 -15.39 6.45
CA THR A 79 5.58 -16.03 7.05
C THR A 79 5.83 -16.52 8.48
N SER A 80 7.00 -17.10 8.71
CA SER A 80 7.37 -17.70 10.00
C SER A 80 8.34 -16.85 10.81
N MET A 81 8.54 -15.59 10.42
CA MET A 81 9.47 -14.69 11.11
C MET A 81 8.90 -14.27 12.47
N ASN A 82 9.79 -14.18 13.47
CA ASN A 82 9.44 -13.55 14.74
C ASN A 82 9.31 -12.02 14.59
N GLU A 83 8.67 -11.37 15.57
CA GLU A 83 8.38 -9.93 15.53
C GLU A 83 9.62 -9.06 15.32
N ARG A 84 10.78 -9.44 15.88
CA ARG A 84 12.05 -8.72 15.69
C ARG A 84 12.52 -8.76 14.24
N ALA A 85 12.35 -9.89 13.55
CA ALA A 85 12.70 -10.04 12.15
C ALA A 85 11.70 -9.31 11.25
N LEU A 86 10.39 -9.41 11.54
CA LEU A 86 9.32 -8.68 10.84
C LEU A 86 9.50 -7.17 10.97
N THR A 87 9.82 -6.65 12.15
CA THR A 87 10.13 -5.22 12.36
C THR A 87 11.26 -4.75 11.44
N ARG A 88 12.28 -5.58 11.25
CA ARG A 88 13.37 -5.25 10.32
C ARG A 88 12.90 -5.25 8.87
N ILE A 89 12.12 -6.24 8.44
CA ILE A 89 11.56 -6.30 7.07
C ILE A 89 10.68 -5.08 6.82
N ARG A 90 9.76 -4.74 7.74
CA ARG A 90 8.93 -3.54 7.65
C ARG A 90 9.74 -2.26 7.52
N ASN A 91 10.81 -2.13 8.29
CA ASN A 91 11.65 -0.93 8.25
C ASN A 91 12.51 -0.83 6.96
N GLU A 92 13.03 -1.96 6.46
CA GLU A 92 14.03 -1.97 5.39
C GLU A 92 13.48 -2.27 3.99
N LYS A 93 12.32 -2.96 3.88
CA LYS A 93 11.80 -3.51 2.63
C LYS A 93 10.40 -3.01 2.26
N ILE A 94 9.62 -2.53 3.23
CA ILE A 94 8.22 -2.17 3.04
C ILE A 94 7.97 -0.75 3.51
N GLY A 95 7.37 0.07 2.64
CA GLY A 95 6.80 1.36 3.01
C GLY A 95 5.29 1.24 3.20
N PHE A 96 4.74 1.93 4.20
CA PHE A 96 3.29 1.98 4.44
C PHE A 96 2.74 3.38 4.28
N VAL A 97 1.62 3.48 3.57
CA VAL A 97 0.82 4.69 3.40
C VAL A 97 -0.63 4.36 3.78
N PHE A 98 -1.17 5.02 4.79
CA PHE A 98 -2.51 4.77 5.32
C PHE A 98 -3.47 5.91 5.01
N GLN A 99 -4.76 5.65 5.07
CA GLN A 99 -5.84 6.62 4.84
C GLN A 99 -5.75 7.83 5.78
N PHE A 100 -5.41 7.63 7.06
CA PHE A 100 -5.31 8.68 8.08
C PHE A 100 -3.87 9.13 8.34
N PHE A 101 -2.97 9.00 7.34
CA PHE A 101 -1.58 9.46 7.34
C PHE A 101 -0.69 8.83 8.41
N ASN A 102 -1.17 8.59 9.61
CA ASN A 102 -0.47 8.03 10.77
C ASN A 102 0.87 8.75 11.05
N LEU A 103 0.90 10.07 10.90
CA LEU A 103 2.03 10.89 11.29
C LEU A 103 2.07 11.07 12.80
N ILE A 104 3.27 11.17 13.35
CA ILE A 104 3.46 11.49 14.78
C ILE A 104 3.19 12.98 14.95
N PRO A 105 2.14 13.39 15.68
CA PRO A 105 1.66 14.77 15.67
C PRO A 105 2.61 15.77 16.37
N THR A 106 3.47 15.27 17.25
CA THR A 106 4.47 16.07 17.97
C THR A 106 5.74 16.32 17.17
N LEU A 107 5.97 15.56 16.10
CA LEU A 107 7.12 15.66 15.22
C LEU A 107 6.81 16.54 14.00
N THR A 108 7.82 17.23 13.50
CA THR A 108 7.78 17.97 12.23
C THR A 108 7.71 17.00 11.04
N ALA A 109 7.46 17.50 9.82
CA ALA A 109 7.51 16.72 8.60
C ALA A 109 8.90 16.06 8.44
N LEU A 110 9.96 16.83 8.63
CA LEU A 110 11.34 16.33 8.55
C LEU A 110 11.60 15.20 9.56
N GLU A 111 11.18 15.37 10.80
CA GLU A 111 11.36 14.37 11.86
C GLU A 111 10.54 13.09 11.59
N ASN A 112 9.29 13.23 11.12
CA ASN A 112 8.48 12.07 10.71
C ASN A 112 9.16 11.22 9.63
N VAL A 113 9.79 11.87 8.65
CA VAL A 113 10.48 11.18 7.54
C VAL A 113 11.84 10.64 7.97
N SER A 114 12.59 11.34 8.81
CA SER A 114 13.92 10.91 9.26
C SER A 114 13.87 9.75 10.27
N LEU A 115 12.76 9.62 11.01
CA LEU A 115 12.61 8.64 12.09
C LEU A 115 12.90 7.19 11.65
N PRO A 116 12.27 6.62 10.59
CA PRO A 116 12.57 5.25 10.17
C PRO A 116 14.01 5.05 9.73
N ILE A 117 14.70 6.09 9.23
CA ILE A 117 16.10 6.03 8.83
C ILE A 117 17.00 5.86 10.07
N GLN A 118 16.68 6.53 11.17
CA GLN A 118 17.43 6.43 12.42
C GLN A 118 17.39 5.01 13.02
N PHE A 119 16.29 4.28 12.80
CA PHE A 119 16.13 2.89 13.25
C PHE A 119 16.63 1.85 12.24
N SER A 120 17.04 2.27 11.05
CA SER A 120 17.59 1.35 10.04
C SER A 120 18.99 0.88 10.44
N ARG A 121 19.25 -0.41 10.21
CA ARG A 121 20.61 -0.96 10.35
C ARG A 121 21.53 -0.60 9.18
N LYS A 122 20.94 -0.19 8.05
CA LYS A 122 21.71 0.38 6.94
C LYS A 122 22.20 1.75 7.39
N ARG A 123 23.51 1.89 7.67
CA ARG A 123 24.11 3.19 7.99
C ARG A 123 23.97 4.10 6.77
N ARG A 124 23.04 5.04 6.82
CA ARG A 124 22.99 6.19 5.92
C ARG A 124 23.79 7.33 6.55
N ALA A 125 24.54 8.04 5.73
CA ALA A 125 25.45 9.07 6.21
C ALA A 125 24.74 10.18 6.99
N ASP A 126 23.49 10.56 6.59
CA ASP A 126 22.72 11.64 7.24
C ASP A 126 21.21 11.40 7.05
N PRO A 127 20.47 10.97 8.10
CA PRO A 127 19.02 10.81 8.04
C PRO A 127 18.28 12.11 7.71
N GLY A 128 18.75 13.25 8.20
CA GLY A 128 18.13 14.55 7.95
C GLY A 128 18.28 14.98 6.49
N LYS A 129 19.44 14.74 5.89
CA LYS A 129 19.67 15.02 4.47
C LYS A 129 18.74 14.19 3.58
N ARG A 130 18.67 12.88 3.82
CA ARG A 130 17.76 11.99 3.05
C ARG A 130 16.30 12.39 3.21
N ALA A 131 15.87 12.73 4.42
CA ALA A 131 14.50 13.19 4.65
C ALA A 131 14.17 14.49 3.92
N LYS A 132 15.11 15.45 3.85
CA LYS A 132 14.95 16.67 3.04
C LYS A 132 14.81 16.36 1.56
N GLU A 133 15.68 15.53 0.99
CA GLU A 133 15.63 15.12 -0.42
C GLU A 133 14.26 14.52 -0.78
N LEU A 134 13.71 13.65 0.08
CA LEU A 134 12.39 13.05 -0.14
C LEU A 134 11.24 14.04 -0.03
N LEU A 135 11.30 14.97 0.91
CA LEU A 135 10.30 16.02 1.05
C LEU A 135 10.35 17.01 -0.12
N ASP A 136 11.55 17.39 -0.58
CA ASP A 136 11.74 18.24 -1.76
C ASP A 136 11.17 17.56 -3.02
N MET A 137 11.47 16.29 -3.25
CA MET A 137 10.94 15.48 -4.35
C MET A 137 9.40 15.46 -4.38
N LEU A 138 8.76 15.49 -3.19
CA LEU A 138 7.31 15.49 -3.04
C LEU A 138 6.71 16.91 -2.92
N GLY A 139 7.48 17.97 -3.25
CA GLY A 139 7.02 19.37 -3.29
C GLY A 139 6.70 19.93 -1.88
N LEU A 140 7.49 19.54 -0.87
CA LEU A 140 7.34 19.95 0.53
C LEU A 140 8.61 20.63 1.09
N GLY A 141 9.46 21.18 0.21
CA GLY A 141 10.74 21.81 0.59
C GLY A 141 10.61 23.00 1.53
N ASP A 142 9.50 23.71 1.46
CA ASP A 142 9.16 24.85 2.34
C ASP A 142 8.39 24.41 3.61
N ARG A 143 8.17 23.11 3.82
CA ARG A 143 7.35 22.55 4.92
C ARG A 143 8.12 21.67 5.91
N PHE A 144 9.43 21.60 5.83
CA PHE A 144 10.27 20.72 6.69
C PHE A 144 9.96 20.82 8.18
N HIS A 145 9.74 22.04 8.67
CA HIS A 145 9.55 22.33 10.08
C HIS A 145 8.07 22.40 10.51
N HIS A 146 7.13 22.18 9.58
CA HIS A 146 5.71 22.15 9.91
C HIS A 146 5.34 20.84 10.60
N ARG A 147 4.48 20.93 11.60
CA ARG A 147 3.85 19.76 12.24
C ARG A 147 2.60 19.34 11.48
N PRO A 148 2.12 18.10 11.63
CA PRO A 148 0.92 17.61 10.92
C PRO A 148 -0.28 18.57 11.03
N THR A 149 -0.53 19.17 12.18
CA THR A 149 -1.63 20.14 12.40
C THR A 149 -1.51 21.42 11.58
N GLN A 150 -0.36 21.70 11.00
CA GLN A 150 -0.07 22.89 10.18
C GLN A 150 -0.07 22.57 8.67
N LEU A 151 -0.38 21.32 8.31
CA LEU A 151 -0.36 20.82 6.95
C LEU A 151 -1.77 20.46 6.48
N SER A 152 -2.09 20.71 5.20
CA SER A 152 -3.31 20.19 4.60
C SER A 152 -3.31 18.66 4.54
N GLY A 153 -4.47 18.02 4.35
CA GLY A 153 -4.57 16.57 4.22
C GLY A 153 -3.65 16.00 3.13
N GLY A 154 -3.66 16.61 1.94
CA GLY A 154 -2.78 16.23 0.83
C GLY A 154 -1.28 16.42 1.14
N GLN A 155 -0.92 17.47 1.92
CA GLN A 155 0.45 17.66 2.38
C GLN A 155 0.84 16.59 3.41
N GLN A 156 -0.03 16.27 4.37
CA GLN A 156 0.20 15.20 5.35
C GLN A 156 0.40 13.85 4.65
N GLN A 157 -0.41 13.55 3.62
CA GLN A 157 -0.28 12.31 2.87
C GLN A 157 1.06 12.26 2.10
N ARG A 158 1.49 13.37 1.51
CA ARG A 158 2.82 13.41 0.86
C ARG A 158 3.97 13.26 1.88
N VAL A 159 3.84 13.76 3.11
CA VAL A 159 4.80 13.46 4.19
C VAL A 159 4.78 11.97 4.55
N ALA A 160 3.60 11.33 4.59
CA ALA A 160 3.50 9.88 4.82
C ALA A 160 4.15 9.06 3.68
N ILE A 161 4.01 9.49 2.43
CA ILE A 161 4.70 8.90 1.27
C ILE A 161 6.23 9.07 1.41
N ALA A 162 6.71 10.28 1.74
CA ALA A 162 8.14 10.51 2.00
C ALA A 162 8.69 9.59 3.09
N ARG A 163 7.94 9.43 4.18
CA ARG A 163 8.29 8.51 5.27
C ARG A 163 8.33 7.06 4.81
N ALA A 164 7.37 6.63 3.98
CA ALA A 164 7.35 5.29 3.42
C ALA A 164 8.59 5.01 2.56
N LEU A 165 9.13 6.02 1.86
CA LEU A 165 10.33 5.94 1.01
C LEU A 165 11.65 6.01 1.76
N ALA A 166 11.65 6.32 3.03
CA ALA A 166 12.82 6.72 3.81
C ALA A 166 14.01 5.75 3.72
N ASN A 167 13.74 4.45 3.64
CA ASN A 167 14.76 3.40 3.59
C ASN A 167 14.88 2.69 2.22
N ASP A 168 14.41 3.31 1.13
CA ASP A 168 14.36 2.75 -0.23
C ASP A 168 13.70 1.36 -0.23
N PRO A 169 12.40 1.29 0.09
CA PRO A 169 11.69 0.02 0.17
C PRO A 169 11.56 -0.62 -1.21
N ALA A 170 11.53 -1.94 -1.25
CA ALA A 170 11.22 -2.69 -2.46
C ALA A 170 9.73 -2.59 -2.84
N LEU A 171 8.88 -2.35 -1.84
CA LEU A 171 7.42 -2.38 -1.95
C LEU A 171 6.79 -1.29 -1.09
N ILE A 172 5.86 -0.51 -1.66
CA ILE A 172 4.98 0.40 -0.92
C ILE A 172 3.58 -0.19 -0.91
N LEU A 173 3.00 -0.28 0.29
CA LEU A 173 1.64 -0.73 0.54
C LEU A 173 0.78 0.47 0.94
N CYS A 174 -0.24 0.78 0.13
CA CYS A 174 -1.16 1.88 0.37
C CYS A 174 -2.56 1.35 0.71
N ASP A 175 -3.07 1.67 1.88
CA ASP A 175 -4.45 1.35 2.30
C ASP A 175 -5.31 2.61 2.19
N GLU A 176 -6.14 2.69 1.13
CA GLU A 176 -7.03 3.81 0.83
C GLU A 176 -6.31 5.19 0.88
N PRO A 177 -5.20 5.40 0.16
CA PRO A 177 -4.30 6.54 0.36
C PRO A 177 -4.94 7.91 0.08
N THR A 178 -6.10 7.93 -0.55
CA THR A 178 -6.85 9.15 -0.91
C THR A 178 -8.23 9.24 -0.25
N GLY A 179 -8.60 8.24 0.58
CA GLY A 179 -9.96 8.11 1.11
C GLY A 179 -10.44 9.23 2.04
N SER A 180 -9.51 10.06 2.56
CA SER A 180 -9.81 11.22 3.42
C SER A 180 -9.52 12.57 2.75
N LEU A 181 -9.29 12.58 1.42
CA LEU A 181 -8.89 13.77 0.67
C LEU A 181 -9.99 14.23 -0.29
N ASP A 182 -9.96 15.53 -0.63
CA ASP A 182 -10.69 16.08 -1.77
C ASP A 182 -10.10 15.60 -3.11
N SER A 183 -10.80 15.83 -4.21
CA SER A 183 -10.42 15.34 -5.54
C SER A 183 -9.08 15.89 -6.01
N GLU A 184 -8.79 17.19 -5.80
CA GLU A 184 -7.55 17.82 -6.23
C GLU A 184 -6.35 17.28 -5.45
N SER A 185 -6.50 17.15 -4.14
CA SER A 185 -5.49 16.53 -3.26
C SER A 185 -5.28 15.06 -3.61
N SER A 186 -6.35 14.33 -3.97
CA SER A 186 -6.28 12.92 -4.39
C SER A 186 -5.46 12.76 -5.66
N ASP A 187 -5.70 13.59 -6.68
CA ASP A 187 -4.93 13.57 -7.94
C ASP A 187 -3.46 13.90 -7.72
N THR A 188 -3.18 14.87 -6.83
CA THR A 188 -1.81 15.22 -6.44
C THR A 188 -1.09 14.05 -5.76
N VAL A 189 -1.76 13.34 -4.85
CA VAL A 189 -1.21 12.17 -4.14
C VAL A 189 -0.98 11.00 -5.10
N MET A 190 -1.92 10.73 -6.01
CA MET A 190 -1.76 9.67 -7.01
C MET A 190 -0.61 9.97 -7.98
N SER A 191 -0.49 11.23 -8.42
CA SER A 191 0.63 11.68 -9.25
C SER A 191 1.98 11.52 -8.54
N ALA A 192 2.03 11.82 -7.23
CA ALA A 192 3.23 11.63 -6.42
C ALA A 192 3.62 10.14 -6.30
N LEU A 193 2.64 9.24 -6.04
CA LEU A 193 2.88 7.79 -6.00
C LEU A 193 3.35 7.24 -7.36
N ARG A 194 2.76 7.72 -8.47
CA ARG A 194 3.17 7.35 -9.82
C ARG A 194 4.59 7.84 -10.13
N GLY A 195 4.92 9.08 -9.78
CA GLY A 195 6.27 9.64 -9.92
C GLY A 195 7.32 8.81 -9.18
N VAL A 196 7.04 8.47 -7.93
CA VAL A 196 7.89 7.59 -7.11
C VAL A 196 8.11 6.23 -7.78
N GLN A 197 7.05 5.59 -8.28
CA GLN A 197 7.15 4.30 -8.96
C GLN A 197 8.06 4.40 -10.20
N GLN A 198 7.90 5.45 -10.99
CA GLN A 198 8.67 5.65 -12.24
C GLN A 198 10.13 6.01 -11.97
N GLU A 199 10.40 6.96 -11.05
CA GLU A 199 11.74 7.47 -10.79
C GLU A 199 12.60 6.52 -9.96
N MET A 200 11.98 5.83 -8.99
CA MET A 200 12.70 4.96 -8.06
C MET A 200 12.55 3.46 -8.40
N HIS A 201 11.76 3.11 -9.44
CA HIS A 201 11.41 1.72 -9.78
C HIS A 201 10.87 0.93 -8.59
N THR A 202 10.19 1.62 -7.66
CA THR A 202 9.59 1.02 -6.48
C THR A 202 8.23 0.44 -6.86
N THR A 203 7.94 -0.77 -6.41
CA THR A 203 6.62 -1.39 -6.59
C THR A 203 5.61 -0.73 -5.66
N VAL A 204 4.41 -0.44 -6.16
CA VAL A 204 3.34 0.18 -5.38
C VAL A 204 2.07 -0.67 -5.49
N ILE A 205 1.51 -1.07 -4.35
CA ILE A 205 0.22 -1.76 -4.26
C ILE A 205 -0.76 -0.84 -3.53
N ILE A 206 -1.89 -0.54 -4.18
CA ILE A 206 -2.92 0.34 -3.65
C ILE A 206 -4.20 -0.46 -3.42
N VAL A 207 -4.64 -0.53 -2.17
CA VAL A 207 -5.98 -0.99 -1.84
C VAL A 207 -6.93 0.19 -1.97
N THR A 208 -7.99 0.04 -2.75
CA THR A 208 -9.02 1.07 -2.90
C THR A 208 -10.37 0.49 -3.30
N HIS A 209 -11.42 1.20 -2.97
CA HIS A 209 -12.78 0.98 -3.48
C HIS A 209 -13.21 2.13 -4.42
N ASP A 210 -12.35 3.12 -4.69
CA ASP A 210 -12.65 4.23 -5.59
C ASP A 210 -12.35 3.86 -7.05
N PRO A 211 -13.39 3.87 -7.94
CA PRO A 211 -13.20 3.57 -9.35
C PRO A 211 -12.28 4.56 -10.07
N ASN A 212 -12.22 5.81 -9.61
CA ASN A 212 -11.36 6.83 -10.24
C ASN A 212 -9.88 6.53 -9.96
N ILE A 213 -9.57 6.08 -8.75
CA ILE A 213 -8.23 5.64 -8.40
C ILE A 213 -7.90 4.33 -9.13
N ALA A 214 -8.82 3.37 -9.13
CA ALA A 214 -8.63 2.08 -9.82
C ALA A 214 -8.31 2.27 -11.31
N SER A 215 -8.93 3.24 -11.98
CA SER A 215 -8.69 3.52 -13.41
C SER A 215 -7.29 4.08 -13.73
N GLN A 216 -6.54 4.53 -12.73
CA GLN A 216 -5.19 5.06 -12.87
C GLN A 216 -4.10 4.00 -12.67
N LEU A 217 -4.47 2.77 -12.29
CA LEU A 217 -3.53 1.69 -11.96
C LEU A 217 -3.25 0.81 -13.16
N ASP A 218 -2.05 0.22 -13.25
CA ASP A 218 -1.62 -0.56 -14.40
C ASP A 218 -2.14 -2.01 -14.39
N ARG A 219 -2.48 -2.55 -13.23
CA ARG A 219 -3.03 -3.90 -13.03
C ARG A 219 -4.03 -3.85 -11.90
N LEU A 220 -5.14 -4.58 -12.03
CA LEU A 220 -6.17 -4.68 -11.01
C LEU A 220 -6.40 -6.13 -10.61
N VAL A 221 -6.28 -6.39 -9.32
CA VAL A 221 -6.69 -7.65 -8.67
C VAL A 221 -7.99 -7.41 -7.94
N THR A 222 -9.05 -8.11 -8.33
CA THR A 222 -10.36 -8.01 -7.66
C THR A 222 -10.48 -9.10 -6.61
N LEU A 223 -10.67 -8.69 -5.36
CA LEU A 223 -10.88 -9.60 -4.24
C LEU A 223 -12.36 -9.65 -3.87
N VAL A 224 -12.93 -10.84 -3.81
CA VAL A 224 -14.33 -11.09 -3.43
C VAL A 224 -14.38 -12.28 -2.47
N ASP A 225 -15.01 -12.11 -1.31
CA ASP A 225 -15.18 -13.16 -0.29
C ASP A 225 -13.90 -13.95 0.04
N GLY A 226 -12.78 -13.24 0.12
CA GLY A 226 -11.46 -13.81 0.45
C GLY A 226 -10.75 -14.53 -0.69
N HIS A 227 -11.27 -14.46 -1.93
CA HIS A 227 -10.65 -15.05 -3.13
C HIS A 227 -10.31 -14.00 -4.17
N ILE A 228 -9.30 -14.24 -4.99
CA ILE A 228 -9.07 -13.47 -6.22
C ILE A 228 -10.13 -13.89 -7.25
N ALA A 229 -11.03 -12.97 -7.57
CA ALA A 229 -12.06 -13.15 -8.57
C ALA A 229 -11.56 -12.82 -9.99
N SER A 230 -10.67 -11.84 -10.11
CA SER A 230 -9.99 -11.49 -11.37
C SER A 230 -8.63 -10.88 -11.09
N ASP A 231 -7.73 -11.06 -12.05
CA ASP A 231 -6.39 -10.46 -12.10
C ASP A 231 -6.18 -10.01 -13.55
N THR A 232 -6.16 -8.71 -13.79
CA THR A 232 -6.28 -8.16 -15.13
C THR A 232 -5.21 -7.12 -15.39
N ASP A 233 -4.57 -7.28 -16.56
CA ASP A 233 -3.67 -6.27 -17.11
C ASP A 233 -4.46 -5.07 -17.66
N PRO A 234 -3.95 -3.83 -17.57
CA PRO A 234 -4.67 -2.54 -17.70
C PRO A 234 -5.37 -2.31 -19.04
N LEU A 235 -4.95 -2.97 -20.07
CA LEU A 235 -5.50 -2.83 -21.42
C LEU A 235 -6.64 -3.82 -21.72
N SER A 236 -7.04 -4.65 -20.74
CA SER A 236 -8.06 -5.66 -20.95
C SER A 236 -9.49 -5.12 -20.72
N THR A 237 -10.43 -5.61 -21.52
CA THR A 237 -11.88 -5.37 -21.35
C THR A 237 -12.36 -5.71 -19.93
N ALA A 238 -11.65 -6.59 -19.22
CA ALA A 238 -11.97 -7.00 -17.86
C ALA A 238 -11.70 -5.93 -16.81
N GLN A 239 -10.69 -5.06 -16.99
CA GLN A 239 -10.46 -3.92 -16.09
C GLN A 239 -11.59 -2.90 -16.18
N GLN A 240 -12.06 -2.61 -17.38
CA GLN A 240 -13.21 -1.73 -17.60
C GLN A 240 -14.46 -2.32 -16.93
N ALA A 241 -14.66 -3.63 -17.00
CA ALA A 241 -15.75 -4.34 -16.33
C ALA A 241 -15.62 -4.28 -14.79
N ALA A 242 -14.41 -4.46 -14.23
CA ALA A 242 -14.17 -4.37 -12.79
C ALA A 242 -14.43 -2.96 -12.25
N VAL A 243 -13.97 -1.93 -12.96
CA VAL A 243 -14.26 -0.52 -12.64
C VAL A 243 -15.75 -0.21 -12.78
N ALA A 244 -16.44 -0.78 -13.79
CA ALA A 244 -17.87 -0.62 -13.99
C ALA A 244 -18.68 -1.23 -12.83
N VAL A 245 -18.31 -2.40 -12.32
CA VAL A 245 -18.94 -3.04 -11.15
C VAL A 245 -18.82 -2.16 -9.90
N LEU A 246 -17.69 -1.52 -9.68
CA LEU A 246 -17.51 -0.59 -8.55
C LEU A 246 -18.39 0.67 -8.71
N LYS A 247 -18.50 1.19 -9.94
CA LYS A 247 -19.35 2.35 -10.23
C LYS A 247 -20.84 2.02 -10.05
N ASP A 248 -21.29 0.84 -10.49
CA ASP A 248 -22.68 0.39 -10.38
C ASP A 248 -23.08 0.20 -8.91
N LYS A 249 -22.25 -0.40 -8.09
CA LYS A 249 -22.48 -0.54 -6.64
C LYS A 249 -22.53 0.79 -5.88
N ARG A 250 -21.82 1.81 -6.35
CA ARG A 250 -21.99 3.18 -5.84
C ARG A 250 -23.33 3.80 -6.25
N ALA A 251 -23.76 3.57 -7.48
CA ALA A 251 -25.03 4.10 -8.02
C ALA A 251 -26.25 3.44 -7.37
N THR A 252 -26.16 2.16 -7.01
CA THR A 252 -27.25 1.40 -6.36
C THR A 252 -27.33 1.61 -4.84
N GLY A 253 -26.45 2.39 -4.24
CA GLY A 253 -26.49 2.73 -2.82
C GLY A 253 -26.12 1.58 -1.87
N GLU A 254 -25.64 0.46 -2.36
CA GLU A 254 -25.16 -0.67 -1.54
C GLU A 254 -23.88 -0.32 -0.73
N LEU A 255 -23.19 0.75 -1.10
CA LEU A 255 -22.16 1.39 -0.29
C LEU A 255 -22.81 2.50 0.55
N LYS A 256 -23.63 2.14 1.54
CA LYS A 256 -24.08 3.11 2.55
C LYS A 256 -22.83 3.62 3.29
N GLN A 257 -22.58 4.91 3.13
CA GLN A 257 -21.68 5.65 4.01
C GLN A 257 -22.14 5.40 5.46
N PHE A 258 -21.31 4.77 6.27
CA PHE A 258 -21.41 4.92 7.71
C PHE A 258 -21.00 6.36 8.03
N ARG A 259 -21.92 7.30 7.94
CA ARG A 259 -21.90 8.53 8.69
C ARG A 259 -22.39 8.16 10.07
N GLY A 260 -21.46 8.09 11.04
CA GLY A 260 -21.81 7.99 12.43
C GLY A 260 -22.67 9.19 12.83
N GLU A 261 -23.80 8.92 13.44
CA GLU A 261 -24.44 9.82 14.37
C GLU A 261 -23.65 9.81 15.70
#